data_c17a3b576684c7dd012212d8cbb87165
#
_entry.id   c17a3b576684c7dd012212d8cbb87165
#
_cell.length_a   1.000
_cell.length_b   1.000
_cell.length_c   1.000
_cell.angle_alpha   90.00
_cell.angle_beta   90.00
_cell.angle_gamma   90.00
#
_symmetry.space_group_name_H-M   'P 1'
#
loop_
_entity.id
_entity.type
_entity.pdbx_description
1 polymer ?
#
loop_
_entity_poly.entity_id
_entity_poly.type
_entity_poly.pdbx_seq_one_letter_code
_entity_poly.pdbx_strand_id
1 'polypeptide(L)'
;MNEILSLAPQNAWKHFYSLTQIPRPSGHLEKIQAFLLEFGKQVGVESFQDEAGNIIYRKPATPGMEDRKSVILQAHMDMVPQKDKHTQHDFEKDPIPVYVDGEWVKAKGTTLGSDNGMGVAAIMAIMEDKTLKHGPLTALITADEETGMYGAFGLKQGTVEGEILLNLDSEEEGELYIGCAGGEDLTATLEYKEEETDPEDVALKVTLKGLRGGHSGIQIGWGHANANKLMARFMNQVIAYDEACLVSWEGGNMRNAIPRECE
;
A
#
# COMPACT_ATOMS: atom_id res chain seq x y z
N MET A 1 25.38 -11.44 5.74
CA MET A 1 25.02 -10.12 5.17
C MET A 1 23.81 -10.39 4.28
N ASN A 2 22.75 -9.61 4.32
CA ASN A 2 21.56 -9.89 3.48
C ASN A 2 21.91 -9.63 2.01
N GLU A 3 21.59 -10.57 1.11
CA GLU A 3 21.90 -10.52 -0.32
C GLU A 3 21.32 -9.26 -1.00
N ILE A 4 20.19 -8.74 -0.52
CA ILE A 4 19.56 -7.51 -1.03
C ILE A 4 20.54 -6.33 -1.02
N LEU A 5 21.44 -6.23 -0.04
CA LEU A 5 22.42 -5.15 0.08
C LEU A 5 23.49 -5.17 -1.00
N SER A 6 23.59 -6.23 -1.79
CA SER A 6 24.52 -6.35 -2.92
C SER A 6 23.87 -6.07 -4.28
N LEU A 7 22.55 -5.85 -4.34
CA LEU A 7 21.83 -5.59 -5.56
C LEU A 7 22.12 -4.15 -6.09
N ALA A 8 22.05 -3.98 -7.41
CA ALA A 8 22.22 -2.68 -8.06
C ALA A 8 20.85 -2.10 -8.50
N PRO A 9 20.61 -0.79 -8.34
CA PRO A 9 21.50 0.23 -7.77
C PRO A 9 21.58 0.11 -6.22
N GLN A 10 22.80 0.01 -5.70
CA GLN A 10 23.04 -0.38 -4.31
C GLN A 10 22.37 0.55 -3.28
N ASN A 11 22.40 1.86 -3.52
CA ASN A 11 21.81 2.82 -2.57
C ASN A 11 20.28 2.64 -2.46
N ALA A 12 19.57 2.41 -3.57
CA ALA A 12 18.13 2.16 -3.53
C ALA A 12 17.80 0.89 -2.75
N TRP A 13 18.50 -0.22 -3.03
CA TRP A 13 18.29 -1.48 -2.32
C TRP A 13 18.67 -1.43 -0.84
N LYS A 14 19.72 -0.68 -0.49
CA LYS A 14 20.08 -0.41 0.91
C LYS A 14 18.94 0.28 1.64
N HIS A 15 18.36 1.34 1.05
CA HIS A 15 17.23 2.05 1.65
C HIS A 15 15.96 1.21 1.67
N PHE A 16 15.65 0.48 0.61
CA PHE A 16 14.53 -0.44 0.62
C PHE A 16 14.65 -1.49 1.74
N TYR A 17 15.83 -2.10 1.89
CA TYR A 17 16.07 -3.02 3.00
C TYR A 17 15.86 -2.35 4.36
N SER A 18 16.33 -1.12 4.54
CA SER A 18 16.11 -0.38 5.79
C SER A 18 14.61 -0.16 6.05
N LEU A 19 13.83 0.18 5.03
CA LEU A 19 12.37 0.34 5.14
C LEU A 19 11.67 -0.97 5.53
N THR A 20 12.14 -2.11 5.03
CA THR A 20 11.57 -3.42 5.42
C THR A 20 11.83 -3.79 6.89
N GLN A 21 12.78 -3.13 7.55
CA GLN A 21 13.07 -3.32 8.97
C GLN A 21 12.20 -2.45 9.88
N ILE A 22 11.46 -1.49 9.31
CA ILE A 22 10.59 -0.56 10.05
C ILE A 22 9.12 -0.92 9.79
N PRO A 23 8.36 -1.32 10.82
CA PRO A 23 6.92 -1.50 10.70
C PRO A 23 6.22 -0.23 10.20
N ARG A 24 5.42 -0.38 9.14
CA ARG A 24 4.71 0.74 8.47
C ARG A 24 3.36 0.33 7.86
N PRO A 25 2.55 -0.52 8.53
CA PRO A 25 1.23 -0.82 8.01
C PRO A 25 0.36 0.43 8.02
N SER A 26 -0.51 0.58 7.04
CA SER A 26 -1.46 1.69 6.96
C SER A 26 -2.20 1.88 8.28
N GLY A 27 -2.34 3.12 8.73
CA GLY A 27 -2.94 3.49 10.02
C GLY A 27 -1.97 3.47 11.22
N HIS A 28 -0.73 2.96 11.09
CA HIS A 28 0.27 2.87 12.17
C HIS A 28 1.65 3.32 11.67
N LEU A 29 1.81 4.61 11.44
CA LEU A 29 2.95 5.19 10.71
C LEU A 29 4.02 5.85 11.60
N GLU A 30 3.83 5.92 12.91
CA GLU A 30 4.70 6.68 13.81
C GLU A 30 6.17 6.24 13.71
N LYS A 31 6.42 4.94 13.54
CA LYS A 31 7.77 4.40 13.44
C LYS A 31 8.47 4.80 12.14
N ILE A 32 7.77 4.69 11.02
CA ILE A 32 8.33 5.07 9.72
C ILE A 32 8.48 6.59 9.61
N GLN A 33 7.54 7.37 10.13
CA GLN A 33 7.63 8.83 10.18
C GLN A 33 8.86 9.28 10.97
N ALA A 34 9.06 8.73 12.16
CA ALA A 34 10.26 9.01 12.97
C ALA A 34 11.56 8.63 12.25
N PHE A 35 11.58 7.46 11.60
CA PHE A 35 12.73 7.00 10.81
C PHE A 35 13.05 7.95 9.65
N LEU A 36 12.03 8.37 8.88
CA LEU A 36 12.23 9.27 7.75
C LEU A 36 12.68 10.66 8.18
N LEU A 37 12.12 11.21 9.28
CA LEU A 37 12.58 12.48 9.83
C LEU A 37 14.04 12.41 10.29
N GLU A 38 14.44 11.32 10.94
CA GLU A 38 15.82 11.12 11.36
C GLU A 38 16.77 10.95 10.17
N PHE A 39 16.33 10.24 9.14
CA PHE A 39 17.07 10.12 7.88
C PHE A 39 17.36 11.50 7.26
N GLY A 40 16.35 12.38 7.15
CA GLY A 40 16.53 13.72 6.61
C GLY A 40 17.59 14.53 7.36
N LYS A 41 17.61 14.43 8.71
CA LYS A 41 18.64 15.06 9.54
C LYS A 41 20.02 14.49 9.27
N GLN A 42 20.15 13.16 9.16
CA GLN A 42 21.44 12.49 8.93
C GLN A 42 22.07 12.86 7.60
N VAL A 43 21.26 12.99 6.54
CA VAL A 43 21.79 13.37 5.22
C VAL A 43 21.92 14.89 5.03
N GLY A 44 21.40 15.67 5.99
CA GLY A 44 21.53 17.14 6.02
C GLY A 44 20.59 17.86 5.07
N VAL A 45 19.40 17.31 4.81
CA VAL A 45 18.33 17.98 4.08
C VAL A 45 17.29 18.54 5.05
N GLU A 46 16.67 19.67 4.70
CA GLU A 46 15.50 20.17 5.43
C GLU A 46 14.43 19.10 5.44
N SER A 47 13.91 18.74 6.61
CA SER A 47 12.90 17.70 6.76
C SER A 47 11.89 18.07 7.84
N PHE A 48 10.61 17.90 7.53
CA PHE A 48 9.51 18.13 8.47
C PHE A 48 8.31 17.23 8.17
N GLN A 49 7.46 17.09 9.17
CA GLN A 49 6.15 16.43 9.05
C GLN A 49 5.06 17.50 9.00
N ASP A 50 4.12 17.37 8.07
CA ASP A 50 2.94 18.23 8.02
C ASP A 50 1.83 17.74 8.95
N GLU A 51 0.73 18.48 9.02
CA GLU A 51 -0.42 18.15 9.88
C GLU A 51 -1.16 16.88 9.46
N ALA A 52 -1.03 16.48 8.20
CA ALA A 52 -1.63 15.23 7.67
C ALA A 52 -0.73 14.01 7.87
N GLY A 53 0.47 14.20 8.46
CA GLY A 53 1.41 13.11 8.70
C GLY A 53 2.36 12.83 7.54
N ASN A 54 2.33 13.59 6.47
CA ASN A 54 3.27 13.46 5.36
C ASN A 54 4.67 13.90 5.79
N ILE A 55 5.70 13.29 5.20
CA ILE A 55 7.09 13.70 5.39
C ILE A 55 7.54 14.45 4.14
N ILE A 56 8.08 15.65 4.35
CA ILE A 56 8.57 16.52 3.29
C ILE A 56 10.08 16.72 3.47
N TYR A 57 10.83 16.56 2.37
CA TYR A 57 12.24 16.94 2.28
C TYR A 57 12.39 18.07 1.27
N ARG A 58 13.29 19.03 1.56
CA ARG A 58 13.71 20.05 0.61
C ARG A 58 15.21 20.00 0.44
N LYS A 59 15.66 19.85 -0.81
CA LYS A 59 17.06 19.81 -1.20
C LYS A 59 17.34 20.97 -2.16
N PRO A 60 18.16 21.96 -1.78
CA PRO A 60 18.51 23.06 -2.66
C PRO A 60 19.17 22.58 -3.94
N ALA A 61 19.06 23.37 -5.01
CA ALA A 61 19.78 23.08 -6.25
C ALA A 61 21.28 22.93 -6.01
N THR A 62 21.93 22.09 -6.79
CA THR A 62 23.40 22.07 -6.84
C THR A 62 23.94 23.35 -7.48
N PRO A 63 25.12 23.85 -7.08
CA PRO A 63 25.68 25.08 -7.61
C PRO A 63 25.70 25.11 -9.14
N GLY A 64 25.12 26.17 -9.71
CA GLY A 64 24.96 26.38 -11.15
C GLY A 64 23.75 25.68 -11.78
N MET A 65 22.80 25.17 -10.96
CA MET A 65 21.55 24.55 -11.39
C MET A 65 20.30 25.25 -10.80
N GLU A 66 20.48 26.43 -10.24
CA GLU A 66 19.41 27.19 -9.53
C GLU A 66 18.30 27.64 -10.48
N ASP A 67 18.62 27.81 -11.75
CA ASP A 67 17.69 28.20 -12.83
C ASP A 67 16.89 27.02 -13.41
N ARG A 68 17.16 25.81 -12.95
CA ARG A 68 16.44 24.61 -13.41
C ARG A 68 15.08 24.50 -12.77
N LYS A 69 14.16 23.90 -13.52
CA LYS A 69 12.80 23.60 -13.01
C LYS A 69 12.88 22.82 -11.71
N SER A 70 12.06 23.23 -10.75
CA SER A 70 11.88 22.51 -9.51
C SER A 70 11.09 21.21 -9.73
N VAL A 71 11.54 20.13 -9.06
CA VAL A 71 10.93 18.81 -9.19
C VAL A 71 10.43 18.33 -7.82
N ILE A 72 9.20 17.86 -7.79
CA ILE A 72 8.62 17.13 -6.65
C ILE A 72 8.71 15.65 -6.97
N LEU A 73 9.33 14.87 -6.07
CA LEU A 73 9.33 13.40 -6.08
C LEU A 73 8.30 12.93 -5.07
N GLN A 74 7.31 12.15 -5.49
CA GLN A 74 6.23 11.70 -4.61
C GLN A 74 6.16 10.18 -4.55
N ALA A 75 5.99 9.66 -3.33
CA ALA A 75 5.73 8.25 -3.00
C ALA A 75 4.91 8.19 -1.72
N HIS A 76 4.36 7.00 -1.35
CA HIS A 76 3.71 6.82 -0.05
C HIS A 76 4.53 5.91 0.89
N MET A 77 4.41 6.15 2.21
CA MET A 77 5.23 5.46 3.20
C MET A 77 4.59 4.21 3.78
N ASP A 78 3.27 4.09 3.71
CA ASP A 78 2.52 2.95 4.23
C ASP A 78 2.59 1.72 3.31
N MET A 79 2.07 0.63 3.76
CA MET A 79 1.93 -0.61 2.99
C MET A 79 0.73 -1.42 3.46
N VAL A 80 0.13 -2.20 2.54
CA VAL A 80 -0.93 -3.17 2.84
C VAL A 80 -0.40 -4.29 3.74
N PRO A 81 -0.94 -4.50 4.95
CA PRO A 81 -0.50 -5.53 5.88
C PRO A 81 -1.24 -6.87 5.64
N GLN A 82 -0.80 -7.66 4.67
CA GLN A 82 -1.38 -8.98 4.38
C GLN A 82 -0.38 -10.11 4.58
N LYS A 83 -0.85 -11.25 5.08
CA LYS A 83 -0.04 -12.46 5.29
C LYS A 83 -0.81 -13.73 5.00
N ASP A 84 -0.09 -14.81 4.75
CA ASP A 84 -0.67 -16.15 4.63
C ASP A 84 -1.29 -16.59 5.96
N LYS A 85 -2.38 -17.35 5.90
CA LYS A 85 -3.16 -17.81 7.06
C LYS A 85 -2.32 -18.44 8.20
N HIS A 86 -1.23 -19.11 7.86
CA HIS A 86 -0.39 -19.80 8.84
C HIS A 86 0.89 -19.03 9.21
N THR A 87 1.12 -17.86 8.62
CA THR A 87 2.28 -17.04 8.93
C THR A 87 2.08 -16.31 10.25
N GLN A 88 3.02 -16.53 11.17
CA GLN A 88 3.09 -15.76 12.41
C GLN A 88 3.88 -14.50 12.13
N HIS A 89 3.22 -13.35 12.07
CA HIS A 89 3.82 -12.04 11.83
C HIS A 89 2.91 -10.95 12.39
N ASP A 90 3.50 -9.97 13.05
CA ASP A 90 2.83 -8.78 13.59
C ASP A 90 3.36 -7.55 12.84
N PHE A 91 2.56 -7.03 11.90
CA PHE A 91 2.98 -5.90 11.05
C PHE A 91 3.28 -4.61 11.83
N GLU A 92 2.81 -4.48 13.06
CA GLU A 92 3.13 -3.33 13.91
C GLU A 92 4.47 -3.48 14.64
N LYS A 93 5.06 -4.69 14.68
CA LYS A 93 6.27 -4.98 15.48
C LYS A 93 7.40 -5.62 14.70
N ASP A 94 7.06 -6.53 13.78
CA ASP A 94 8.03 -7.38 13.12
C ASP A 94 8.53 -6.76 11.81
N PRO A 95 9.82 -6.91 11.50
CA PRO A 95 10.36 -6.54 10.19
C PRO A 95 9.85 -7.51 9.12
N ILE A 96 9.69 -7.04 7.88
CA ILE A 96 9.31 -7.88 6.76
C ILE A 96 10.45 -8.87 6.43
N PRO A 97 10.18 -10.18 6.40
CA PRO A 97 11.20 -11.20 6.18
C PRO A 97 11.55 -11.35 4.69
N VAL A 98 12.39 -10.45 4.18
CA VAL A 98 12.76 -10.35 2.77
C VAL A 98 13.94 -11.24 2.37
N TYR A 99 13.91 -11.76 1.14
CA TYR A 99 14.97 -12.59 0.55
C TYR A 99 15.04 -12.42 -0.96
N VAL A 100 16.18 -12.81 -1.55
CA VAL A 100 16.38 -12.86 -3.01
C VAL A 100 16.04 -14.27 -3.50
N ASP A 101 15.26 -14.37 -4.57
CA ASP A 101 14.87 -15.60 -5.25
C ASP A 101 15.09 -15.43 -6.76
N GLY A 102 16.29 -15.79 -7.23
CA GLY A 102 16.70 -15.56 -8.61
C GLY A 102 16.74 -14.08 -8.96
N GLU A 103 15.89 -13.63 -9.88
CA GLU A 103 15.78 -12.24 -10.30
C GLU A 103 14.77 -11.41 -9.47
N TRP A 104 14.18 -12.02 -8.44
CA TRP A 104 13.13 -11.40 -7.64
C TRP A 104 13.56 -11.17 -6.19
N VAL A 105 13.08 -10.07 -5.62
CA VAL A 105 13.05 -9.88 -4.17
C VAL A 105 11.65 -10.20 -3.68
N LYS A 106 11.55 -11.04 -2.67
CA LYS A 106 10.29 -11.54 -2.12
C LYS A 106 10.24 -11.42 -0.61
N ALA A 107 9.02 -11.44 -0.05
CA ALA A 107 8.77 -11.59 1.38
C ALA A 107 8.25 -13.00 1.68
N LYS A 108 8.60 -13.54 2.85
CA LYS A 108 8.21 -14.88 3.25
C LYS A 108 6.88 -14.87 3.99
N GLY A 109 5.80 -15.19 3.25
CA GLY A 109 4.46 -15.35 3.80
C GLY A 109 3.74 -14.04 4.17
N THR A 110 4.29 -12.90 3.75
CA THR A 110 3.70 -11.57 3.95
C THR A 110 3.72 -10.77 2.65
N THR A 111 3.01 -9.66 2.60
CA THR A 111 3.24 -8.60 1.61
C THR A 111 4.67 -8.08 1.74
N LEU A 112 5.27 -7.68 0.61
CA LEU A 112 6.65 -7.19 0.54
C LEU A 112 6.75 -5.71 0.91
N GLY A 113 5.75 -4.91 0.56
CA GLY A 113 5.74 -3.45 0.70
C GLY A 113 6.67 -2.75 -0.30
N SER A 114 6.91 -3.34 -1.48
CA SER A 114 7.58 -2.64 -2.60
C SER A 114 6.75 -1.48 -3.12
N ASP A 115 5.46 -1.62 -3.09
CA ASP A 115 4.45 -0.61 -3.20
C ASP A 115 4.26 0.05 -1.80
N ASN A 116 4.62 1.32 -1.60
CA ASN A 116 5.50 2.12 -2.44
C ASN A 116 6.90 2.30 -1.81
N GLY A 117 7.37 1.26 -1.09
CA GLY A 117 8.69 1.26 -0.45
C GLY A 117 9.85 1.46 -1.42
N MET A 118 9.72 1.01 -2.68
CA MET A 118 10.75 1.25 -3.69
C MET A 118 10.80 2.71 -4.13
N GLY A 119 9.64 3.36 -4.28
CA GLY A 119 9.57 4.80 -4.53
C GLY A 119 10.20 5.61 -3.41
N VAL A 120 9.87 5.28 -2.15
CA VAL A 120 10.50 5.92 -0.97
C VAL A 120 12.00 5.67 -0.94
N ALA A 121 12.46 4.45 -1.22
CA ALA A 121 13.88 4.12 -1.27
C ALA A 121 14.63 4.88 -2.36
N ALA A 122 14.03 5.06 -3.53
CA ALA A 122 14.59 5.88 -4.61
C ALA A 122 14.71 7.35 -4.20
N ILE A 123 13.68 7.91 -3.56
CA ILE A 123 13.72 9.26 -2.98
C ILE A 123 14.87 9.38 -1.99
N MET A 124 14.99 8.44 -1.04
CA MET A 124 16.06 8.46 -0.04
C MET A 124 17.45 8.41 -0.70
N ALA A 125 17.64 7.57 -1.72
CA ALA A 125 18.90 7.49 -2.45
C ALA A 125 19.26 8.81 -3.16
N ILE A 126 18.28 9.49 -3.76
CA ILE A 126 18.46 10.80 -4.41
C ILE A 126 18.78 11.89 -3.37
N MET A 127 18.10 11.87 -2.21
CA MET A 127 18.32 12.85 -1.16
C MET A 127 19.71 12.69 -0.50
N GLU A 128 20.20 11.45 -0.33
CA GLU A 128 21.54 11.15 0.21
C GLU A 128 22.67 11.50 -0.78
N ASP A 129 22.43 11.40 -2.09
CA ASP A 129 23.46 11.55 -3.11
C ASP A 129 23.95 13.01 -3.18
N LYS A 130 25.25 13.19 -2.96
CA LYS A 130 25.94 14.49 -3.04
C LYS A 130 26.63 14.75 -4.38
N THR A 131 26.60 13.77 -5.28
CA THR A 131 27.26 13.84 -6.59
C THR A 131 26.30 14.16 -7.74
N LEU A 132 25.01 13.88 -7.53
CA LEU A 132 23.95 14.16 -8.48
C LEU A 132 23.80 15.67 -8.71
N LYS A 133 23.80 16.09 -9.97
CA LYS A 133 23.51 17.47 -10.37
C LYS A 133 22.01 17.63 -10.56
N HIS A 134 21.39 18.57 -9.86
CA HIS A 134 19.93 18.77 -9.90
C HIS A 134 19.55 20.23 -9.63
N GLY A 135 18.39 20.64 -10.14
CA GLY A 135 17.68 21.84 -9.72
C GLY A 135 17.09 21.68 -8.31
N PRO A 136 16.24 22.60 -7.84
CA PRO A 136 15.59 22.45 -6.54
C PRO A 136 14.75 21.16 -6.51
N LEU A 137 14.91 20.33 -5.46
CA LEU A 137 14.14 19.10 -5.25
C LEU A 137 13.31 19.20 -4.00
N THR A 138 12.06 18.77 -4.10
CA THR A 138 11.18 18.51 -2.96
C THR A 138 10.80 17.02 -2.99
N ALA A 139 10.89 16.32 -1.88
CA ALA A 139 10.25 15.02 -1.75
C ALA A 139 8.98 15.17 -0.93
N LEU A 140 7.91 14.52 -1.39
CA LEU A 140 6.65 14.38 -0.68
C LEU A 140 6.39 12.90 -0.46
N ILE A 141 6.53 12.45 0.79
CA ILE A 141 6.26 11.07 1.17
C ILE A 141 4.95 11.06 1.93
N THR A 142 3.87 10.61 1.26
CA THR A 142 2.51 10.69 1.78
C THR A 142 2.18 9.58 2.77
N ALA A 143 1.22 9.86 3.64
CA ALA A 143 0.70 8.94 4.65
C ALA A 143 -0.62 8.31 4.18
N ASP A 144 -0.84 7.03 4.57
CA ASP A 144 -2.13 6.31 4.44
C ASP A 144 -2.75 6.39 3.03
N GLU A 145 -1.94 6.13 2.00
CA GLU A 145 -2.39 6.05 0.62
C GLU A 145 -3.37 4.88 0.44
N GLU A 146 -2.97 3.70 0.91
CA GLU A 146 -3.65 2.41 0.72
C GLU A 146 -5.05 2.33 1.38
N THR A 147 -5.34 3.22 2.32
CA THR A 147 -6.61 3.28 3.05
C THR A 147 -7.51 4.43 2.62
N GLY A 148 -7.06 5.28 1.68
CA GLY A 148 -7.88 6.36 1.15
C GLY A 148 -7.13 7.66 0.89
N MET A 149 -5.82 7.62 0.68
CA MET A 149 -4.98 8.79 0.33
C MET A 149 -5.10 9.94 1.35
N TYR A 150 -5.25 9.60 2.64
CA TYR A 150 -5.51 10.61 3.69
C TYR A 150 -4.42 11.67 3.76
N GLY A 151 -3.15 11.29 3.60
CA GLY A 151 -2.06 12.24 3.57
C GLY A 151 -2.13 13.19 2.38
N ALA A 152 -2.46 12.69 1.19
CA ALA A 152 -2.59 13.52 -0.01
C ALA A 152 -3.77 14.48 0.09
N PHE A 153 -4.94 14.03 0.55
CA PHE A 153 -6.11 14.89 0.75
C PHE A 153 -5.93 15.90 1.87
N GLY A 154 -5.13 15.58 2.89
CA GLY A 154 -4.83 16.47 4.01
C GLY A 154 -3.73 17.50 3.70
N LEU A 155 -3.07 17.40 2.54
CA LEU A 155 -1.99 18.31 2.13
C LEU A 155 -2.53 19.73 1.95
N LYS A 156 -1.95 20.68 2.67
CA LYS A 156 -2.34 22.09 2.57
C LYS A 156 -1.67 22.77 1.39
N GLN A 157 -2.38 23.72 0.77
CA GLN A 157 -1.82 24.55 -0.29
C GLN A 157 -0.54 25.26 0.19
N GLY A 158 0.51 25.23 -0.62
CA GLY A 158 1.80 25.85 -0.31
C GLY A 158 2.75 25.00 0.54
N THR A 159 2.33 23.80 0.97
CA THR A 159 3.25 22.88 1.69
C THR A 159 4.37 22.38 0.78
N VAL A 160 4.06 22.09 -0.47
CA VAL A 160 5.01 21.71 -1.51
C VAL A 160 4.85 22.61 -2.73
N GLU A 161 5.97 22.97 -3.34
CA GLU A 161 6.02 23.79 -4.54
C GLU A 161 6.97 23.18 -5.55
N GLY A 162 6.56 23.13 -6.82
CA GLY A 162 7.37 22.61 -7.90
C GLY A 162 6.69 22.72 -9.25
N GLU A 163 7.47 22.74 -10.33
CA GLU A 163 6.99 22.83 -11.71
C GLU A 163 6.74 21.45 -12.34
N ILE A 164 7.39 20.42 -11.81
CA ILE A 164 7.27 19.03 -12.29
C ILE A 164 7.00 18.15 -11.07
N LEU A 165 5.97 17.32 -11.13
CA LEU A 165 5.74 16.28 -10.14
C LEU A 165 5.97 14.91 -10.79
N LEU A 166 6.83 14.11 -10.16
CA LEU A 166 7.07 12.71 -10.51
C LEU A 166 6.51 11.84 -9.40
N ASN A 167 5.37 11.23 -9.66
CA ASN A 167 4.81 10.18 -8.81
C ASN A 167 5.55 8.87 -9.12
N LEU A 168 6.08 8.21 -8.07
CA LEU A 168 6.88 6.99 -8.17
C LEU A 168 6.08 5.74 -7.81
N ASP A 169 4.77 5.80 -8.02
CA ASP A 169 3.81 4.77 -7.64
C ASP A 169 3.27 3.98 -8.86
N SER A 170 3.98 4.06 -9.96
CA SER A 170 3.65 3.31 -11.18
C SER A 170 4.23 1.90 -11.11
N GLU A 171 3.43 0.88 -11.42
CA GLU A 171 3.82 -0.53 -11.35
C GLU A 171 4.26 -1.11 -12.70
N GLU A 172 3.99 -0.42 -13.81
CA GLU A 172 4.28 -0.93 -15.16
C GLU A 172 5.67 -0.47 -15.63
N GLU A 173 6.54 -1.44 -15.90
CA GLU A 173 7.90 -1.16 -16.36
C GLU A 173 7.91 -0.54 -17.76
N GLY A 174 8.63 0.57 -17.90
CA GLY A 174 8.81 1.27 -19.18
C GLY A 174 7.64 2.14 -19.61
N GLU A 175 6.61 2.29 -18.79
CA GLU A 175 5.45 3.15 -19.05
C GLU A 175 5.50 4.45 -18.25
N LEU A 176 5.01 5.52 -18.86
CA LEU A 176 4.84 6.83 -18.23
C LEU A 176 3.35 7.23 -18.27
N TYR A 177 2.74 7.33 -17.11
CA TYR A 177 1.34 7.71 -16.97
C TYR A 177 1.22 9.23 -16.77
N ILE A 178 0.36 9.87 -17.57
CA ILE A 178 0.06 11.31 -17.47
C ILE A 178 -1.37 11.59 -16.99
N GLY A 179 -2.01 10.58 -16.44
CA GLY A 179 -3.38 10.64 -15.89
C GLY A 179 -3.60 9.52 -14.90
N CYS A 180 -4.73 9.57 -14.21
CA CYS A 180 -5.14 8.53 -13.25
C CYS A 180 -6.63 8.22 -13.40
N ALA A 181 -7.03 7.06 -12.90
CA ALA A 181 -8.44 6.71 -12.69
C ALA A 181 -8.95 7.36 -11.39
N GLY A 182 -10.25 7.54 -11.30
CA GLY A 182 -10.92 7.87 -10.05
C GLY A 182 -11.56 6.63 -9.42
N GLY A 183 -11.87 6.72 -8.13
CA GLY A 183 -12.59 5.70 -7.39
C GLY A 183 -13.71 6.31 -6.56
N GLU A 184 -14.71 5.50 -6.22
CA GLU A 184 -15.79 5.86 -5.31
C GLU A 184 -16.10 4.68 -4.40
N ASP A 185 -16.20 4.94 -3.11
CA ASP A 185 -16.66 3.97 -2.11
C ASP A 185 -18.16 4.13 -1.88
N LEU A 186 -18.90 3.03 -2.01
CA LEU A 186 -20.31 2.97 -1.68
C LEU A 186 -20.53 2.09 -0.45
N THR A 187 -21.14 2.65 0.57
CA THR A 187 -21.60 1.89 1.75
C THR A 187 -23.12 1.78 1.70
N ALA A 188 -23.63 0.55 1.63
CA ALA A 188 -25.04 0.26 1.77
C ALA A 188 -25.32 -0.31 3.15
N THR A 189 -26.29 0.27 3.85
CA THR A 189 -26.73 -0.21 5.18
C THR A 189 -28.14 -0.77 5.05
N LEU A 190 -28.34 -2.01 5.50
CA LEU A 190 -29.63 -2.67 5.55
C LEU A 190 -29.94 -2.99 7.01
N GLU A 191 -31.07 -2.48 7.51
CA GLU A 191 -31.58 -2.86 8.82
C GLU A 191 -32.40 -4.15 8.69
N TYR A 192 -32.16 -5.10 9.57
CA TYR A 192 -32.89 -6.37 9.61
C TYR A 192 -33.23 -6.72 11.07
N LYS A 193 -34.15 -7.66 11.24
CA LYS A 193 -34.49 -8.27 12.54
C LYS A 193 -33.93 -9.67 12.56
N GLU A 194 -33.31 -10.02 13.67
CA GLU A 194 -32.93 -11.40 13.95
C GLU A 194 -34.15 -12.17 14.45
N GLU A 195 -34.31 -13.38 13.99
CA GLU A 195 -35.34 -14.30 14.43
C GLU A 195 -34.68 -15.53 15.07
N GLU A 196 -35.36 -16.12 16.07
CA GLU A 196 -34.88 -17.37 16.67
C GLU A 196 -35.06 -18.50 15.65
N THR A 197 -34.03 -19.37 15.54
CA THR A 197 -34.10 -20.59 14.71
C THR A 197 -34.99 -21.64 15.36
N ASP A 198 -35.64 -22.48 14.55
CA ASP A 198 -36.38 -23.62 15.08
C ASP A 198 -35.40 -24.64 15.68
N PRO A 199 -35.70 -25.28 16.83
CA PRO A 199 -34.85 -26.33 17.41
C PRO A 199 -34.63 -27.56 16.50
N GLU A 200 -35.49 -27.74 15.48
CA GLU A 200 -35.37 -28.82 14.49
C GLU A 200 -34.54 -28.41 13.27
N ASP A 201 -34.13 -27.13 13.14
CA ASP A 201 -33.33 -26.63 12.05
C ASP A 201 -31.92 -27.22 12.06
N VAL A 202 -31.39 -27.48 10.87
CA VAL A 202 -30.02 -27.99 10.68
C VAL A 202 -29.10 -26.88 10.23
N ALA A 203 -28.08 -26.58 11.04
CA ALA A 203 -27.05 -25.63 10.69
C ALA A 203 -26.07 -26.22 9.66
N LEU A 204 -25.90 -25.53 8.53
CA LEU A 204 -24.97 -25.91 7.48
C LEU A 204 -23.92 -24.78 7.30
N LYS A 205 -22.64 -25.16 7.17
CA LYS A 205 -21.58 -24.24 6.80
C LYS A 205 -21.19 -24.50 5.35
N VAL A 206 -21.34 -23.48 4.52
CA VAL A 206 -20.95 -23.50 3.12
C VAL A 206 -19.68 -22.67 2.97
N THR A 207 -18.62 -23.25 2.43
CA THR A 207 -17.33 -22.56 2.22
C THR A 207 -16.99 -22.56 0.73
N LEU A 208 -16.87 -21.38 0.16
CA LEU A 208 -16.30 -21.16 -1.17
C LEU A 208 -14.86 -20.66 -1.01
N LYS A 209 -13.88 -21.38 -1.58
CA LYS A 209 -12.45 -21.06 -1.43
C LYS A 209 -11.63 -21.44 -2.66
N GLY A 210 -10.36 -21.01 -2.68
CA GLY A 210 -9.43 -21.36 -3.74
C GLY A 210 -9.53 -20.47 -4.98
N LEU A 211 -10.22 -19.33 -4.89
CA LEU A 211 -10.25 -18.36 -5.96
C LEU A 211 -8.94 -17.56 -6.02
N ARG A 212 -8.66 -16.97 -7.17
CA ARG A 212 -7.39 -16.29 -7.44
C ARG A 212 -7.23 -14.98 -6.66
N GLY A 213 -8.33 -14.23 -6.46
CA GLY A 213 -8.29 -12.89 -5.89
C GLY A 213 -7.69 -11.88 -6.85
N GLY A 214 -7.24 -10.74 -6.35
CA GLY A 214 -6.59 -9.68 -7.13
C GLY A 214 -6.95 -8.28 -6.65
N HIS A 215 -6.28 -7.29 -7.22
CA HIS A 215 -6.54 -5.87 -6.96
C HIS A 215 -7.85 -5.45 -7.63
N SER A 216 -8.70 -4.72 -6.90
CA SER A 216 -10.03 -4.29 -7.39
C SER A 216 -9.99 -3.22 -8.49
N GLY A 217 -8.87 -2.56 -8.68
CA GLY A 217 -8.61 -1.62 -9.78
C GLY A 217 -7.91 -2.33 -10.95
N ILE A 218 -6.60 -2.53 -10.87
CA ILE A 218 -5.74 -3.01 -11.98
C ILE A 218 -6.21 -4.36 -12.52
N GLN A 219 -6.59 -5.30 -11.65
CA GLN A 219 -6.94 -6.66 -12.04
C GLN A 219 -8.45 -6.91 -12.20
N ILE A 220 -9.29 -5.91 -11.98
CA ILE A 220 -10.76 -6.08 -12.05
C ILE A 220 -11.21 -6.54 -13.45
N GLY A 221 -10.54 -6.09 -14.50
CA GLY A 221 -10.81 -6.46 -15.89
C GLY A 221 -10.32 -7.86 -16.29
N TRP A 222 -9.54 -8.55 -15.44
CA TRP A 222 -8.95 -9.86 -15.77
C TRP A 222 -9.93 -11.03 -15.60
N GLY A 223 -11.16 -10.75 -15.16
CA GLY A 223 -12.19 -11.76 -15.02
C GLY A 223 -12.02 -12.67 -13.79
N HIS A 224 -11.25 -12.24 -12.78
CA HIS A 224 -11.14 -13.00 -11.55
C HIS A 224 -12.47 -13.08 -10.83
N ALA A 225 -12.80 -14.28 -10.33
CA ALA A 225 -14.04 -14.51 -9.63
C ALA A 225 -14.01 -13.87 -8.23
N ASN A 226 -15.09 -13.23 -7.84
CA ASN A 226 -15.30 -12.64 -6.53
C ASN A 226 -16.12 -13.62 -5.68
N ALA A 227 -15.55 -14.10 -4.57
CA ALA A 227 -16.18 -15.11 -3.72
C ALA A 227 -17.53 -14.65 -3.16
N ASN A 228 -17.63 -13.40 -2.69
CA ASN A 228 -18.89 -12.85 -2.16
C ASN A 228 -19.99 -12.83 -3.25
N LYS A 229 -19.66 -12.43 -4.48
CA LYS A 229 -20.64 -12.43 -5.58
C LYS A 229 -21.11 -13.82 -5.95
N LEU A 230 -20.22 -14.81 -5.92
CA LEU A 230 -20.60 -16.20 -6.21
C LEU A 230 -21.43 -16.79 -5.09
N MET A 231 -21.02 -16.58 -3.83
CA MET A 231 -21.80 -17.03 -2.66
C MET A 231 -23.18 -16.38 -2.63
N ALA A 232 -23.28 -15.08 -2.89
CA ALA A 232 -24.57 -14.38 -2.94
C ALA A 232 -25.51 -14.98 -4.01
N ARG A 233 -24.98 -15.36 -5.19
CA ARG A 233 -25.79 -16.04 -6.23
C ARG A 233 -26.23 -17.42 -5.78
N PHE A 234 -25.35 -18.18 -5.13
CA PHE A 234 -25.70 -19.48 -4.57
C PHE A 234 -26.78 -19.34 -3.49
N MET A 235 -26.60 -18.47 -2.51
CA MET A 235 -27.56 -18.26 -1.43
C MET A 235 -28.92 -17.76 -1.94
N ASN A 236 -28.92 -16.89 -2.95
CA ASN A 236 -30.18 -16.45 -3.56
C ASN A 236 -30.97 -17.59 -4.19
N GLN A 237 -30.31 -18.63 -4.72
CA GLN A 237 -30.97 -19.82 -5.21
C GLN A 237 -31.45 -20.70 -4.06
N VAL A 238 -30.64 -20.91 -3.05
CA VAL A 238 -31.00 -21.73 -1.87
C VAL A 238 -32.24 -21.14 -1.19
N ILE A 239 -32.23 -19.85 -0.86
CA ILE A 239 -33.37 -19.16 -0.22
C ILE A 239 -34.63 -19.19 -1.07
N ALA A 240 -34.50 -19.18 -2.41
CA ALA A 240 -35.63 -19.18 -3.30
C ALA A 240 -36.34 -20.55 -3.43
N TYR A 241 -35.65 -21.65 -3.16
CA TYR A 241 -36.17 -23.02 -3.35
C TYR A 241 -36.33 -23.78 -2.04
N ASP A 242 -35.64 -23.37 -0.96
CA ASP A 242 -35.66 -24.00 0.34
C ASP A 242 -35.92 -22.93 1.41
N GLU A 243 -36.57 -23.29 2.50
CA GLU A 243 -36.80 -22.39 3.66
C GLU A 243 -35.53 -22.14 4.46
N ALA A 244 -34.45 -21.73 3.77
CA ALA A 244 -33.14 -21.51 4.36
C ALA A 244 -33.00 -20.08 4.89
N CYS A 245 -32.45 -19.95 6.09
CA CYS A 245 -32.14 -18.67 6.73
C CYS A 245 -30.64 -18.44 6.78
N LEU A 246 -30.20 -17.20 6.55
CA LEU A 246 -28.80 -16.81 6.69
C LEU A 246 -28.50 -16.56 8.19
N VAL A 247 -27.51 -17.28 8.71
CA VAL A 247 -27.05 -17.13 10.10
C VAL A 247 -25.85 -16.21 10.21
N SER A 248 -24.87 -16.39 9.32
CA SER A 248 -23.67 -15.57 9.30
C SER A 248 -23.08 -15.51 7.89
N TRP A 249 -22.32 -14.48 7.61
CA TRP A 249 -21.59 -14.29 6.36
C TRP A 249 -20.23 -13.71 6.66
N GLU A 250 -19.17 -14.38 6.19
CA GLU A 250 -17.81 -13.90 6.30
C GLU A 250 -17.08 -14.05 4.96
N GLY A 251 -16.59 -12.94 4.41
CA GLY A 251 -15.85 -12.97 3.16
C GLY A 251 -15.34 -11.60 2.75
N GLY A 252 -14.05 -11.56 2.37
CA GLY A 252 -13.34 -10.34 2.01
C GLY A 252 -13.02 -9.48 3.23
N ASN A 253 -11.75 -9.13 3.37
CA ASN A 253 -11.25 -8.32 4.50
C ASN A 253 -10.71 -6.96 4.07
N MET A 254 -10.61 -6.70 2.76
CA MET A 254 -10.09 -5.45 2.20
C MET A 254 -10.98 -4.96 1.06
N ARG A 255 -11.30 -3.66 1.05
CA ARG A 255 -12.16 -3.04 0.02
C ARG A 255 -11.51 -3.05 -1.37
N ASN A 256 -10.19 -2.88 -1.43
CA ASN A 256 -9.41 -2.85 -2.66
C ASN A 256 -8.95 -4.25 -3.13
N ALA A 257 -9.45 -5.32 -2.55
CA ALA A 257 -9.11 -6.69 -2.94
C ALA A 257 -10.33 -7.49 -3.39
N ILE A 258 -10.19 -8.26 -4.48
CA ILE A 258 -11.21 -9.21 -4.93
C ILE A 258 -11.22 -10.39 -3.96
N PRO A 259 -12.34 -10.68 -3.24
CA PRO A 259 -12.40 -11.76 -2.26
C PRO A 259 -12.09 -13.13 -2.88
N ARG A 260 -11.18 -13.87 -2.22
CA ARG A 260 -10.74 -15.21 -2.64
C ARG A 260 -11.56 -16.35 -2.02
N GLU A 261 -12.19 -16.06 -0.90
CA GLU A 261 -12.98 -17.02 -0.12
C GLU A 261 -14.15 -16.32 0.57
N CYS A 262 -15.18 -17.10 0.86
CA CYS A 262 -16.38 -16.68 1.57
C CYS A 262 -17.00 -17.89 2.27
N GLU A 263 -17.55 -17.71 3.44
CA GLU A 263 -18.29 -18.74 4.18
C GLU A 263 -19.53 -18.17 4.88
#